data_507709e3e55f8a5ce190043652b4ec53
#
_entry.id   507709e3e55f8a5ce190043652b4ec53
#
_cell.length_a   1.000
_cell.length_b   1.000
_cell.length_c   1.000
_cell.angle_alpha   90.00
_cell.angle_beta   90.00
_cell.angle_gamma   90.00
#
_symmetry.space_group_name_H-M   'P 1'
#
loop_
_entity.id
_entity.type
_entity.pdbx_description
1 polymer ?
#
loop_
_entity_poly.entity_id
_entity_poly.type
_entity_poly.pdbx_seq_one_letter_code
_entity_poly.pdbx_strand_id
1 'polypeptide(L)'
;MAPKARLVAYKTNWNVQCPTFKTIGSNEIDVMAAFEAAIDDGVDVINYSQASNNSAYLDDGTGIATFHAMKNGILTIAGAGNSGPNAGTAANNYPWVLSVGASTIDRVFSAHGTRFYDFVSKVDVPSELYPLITGADARISGANVSDASLCQGGSIDVTKVTGKILVCRNAGRIVAKDETLASVVARDAGAVGMIFVYEEKIGDGFTLSQFHAVNTIVLSYKDGETLFSYINSTRTPTASISGVTNTLGVKPSPIMGSFSSRGPNQNNPGILKPDVTAPGVDILAACPPEIFQSSYCMKTGTSMATPHVAGIAALIKKVHPDWSTAAIKSAIMTTASPLDNDGMPIRDSNKTSDATPFAYGSGHVKPNMAMDPGLVYDMNQYDYLNFICAYPPESTTLKEFSQQHSYKCPRSFNILDFNYPSISIVNFTGNAIVTRKLKNVGPPGTYVPRIEPPPGVSIMVEPKTLVFSQKDQIIVFKLILTADINHLSTDYIFGSLVWSDAKHVVRSPIIVKAKNK
;
A
#
# COMPACT_ATOMS: atom_id res chain seq x y z
N MET A 1 10.54 12.12 -7.65
CA MET A 1 11.26 11.78 -6.43
C MET A 1 12.75 11.61 -6.66
N ALA A 2 13.22 10.73 -7.51
CA ALA A 2 14.64 10.61 -7.89
C ALA A 2 14.84 11.03 -9.36
N PRO A 3 14.83 12.33 -9.71
CA PRO A 3 14.71 12.81 -11.08
C PRO A 3 15.95 12.50 -11.95
N LYS A 4 17.07 12.14 -11.33
CA LYS A 4 18.31 11.74 -12.04
C LYS A 4 18.54 10.23 -12.04
N ALA A 5 17.62 9.42 -11.51
CA ALA A 5 17.71 7.97 -11.58
C ALA A 5 17.56 7.50 -13.04
N ARG A 6 18.32 6.49 -13.40
CA ARG A 6 18.13 5.78 -14.67
C ARG A 6 17.04 4.74 -14.47
N LEU A 7 16.15 4.62 -15.44
CA LEU A 7 15.06 3.64 -15.40
C LEU A 7 15.31 2.55 -16.44
N VAL A 8 15.20 1.32 -16.00
CA VAL A 8 15.16 0.12 -16.85
C VAL A 8 13.81 -0.54 -16.63
N ALA A 9 13.15 -0.96 -17.69
CA ALA A 9 11.85 -1.61 -17.64
C ALA A 9 11.95 -3.05 -18.14
N TYR A 10 11.53 -3.99 -17.30
CA TYR A 10 11.45 -5.41 -17.63
C TYR A 10 9.98 -5.78 -17.79
N LYS A 11 9.59 -6.19 -19.00
CA LYS A 11 8.20 -6.55 -19.30
C LYS A 11 7.91 -7.98 -18.87
N THR A 12 6.98 -8.14 -17.93
CA THR A 12 6.55 -9.44 -17.39
C THR A 12 5.06 -9.73 -17.63
N ASN A 13 4.30 -8.71 -18.04
CA ASN A 13 2.87 -8.84 -18.25
C ASN A 13 2.55 -8.90 -19.74
N TRP A 14 1.77 -9.88 -20.13
CA TRP A 14 1.38 -10.15 -21.51
C TRP A 14 -0.15 -10.19 -21.65
N ASN A 15 -0.64 -9.91 -22.85
CA ASN A 15 -2.03 -10.16 -23.19
C ASN A 15 -2.27 -11.67 -23.26
N VAL A 16 -2.95 -12.21 -22.28
CA VAL A 16 -3.33 -13.63 -22.26
C VAL A 16 -4.69 -13.76 -22.89
N GLN A 17 -4.76 -14.51 -24.00
CA GLN A 17 -6.03 -14.87 -24.63
C GLN A 17 -6.60 -16.09 -23.91
N CYS A 18 -7.64 -15.88 -23.11
CA CYS A 18 -8.49 -16.97 -22.63
C CYS A 18 -9.68 -17.11 -23.59
N PRO A 19 -10.23 -18.30 -23.82
CA PRO A 19 -11.39 -18.49 -24.71
C PRO A 19 -12.59 -17.61 -24.39
N THR A 20 -12.74 -17.19 -23.12
CA THR A 20 -13.88 -16.41 -22.62
C THR A 20 -13.59 -14.93 -22.40
N PHE A 21 -12.31 -14.51 -22.26
CA PHE A 21 -11.95 -13.10 -22.04
C PHE A 21 -10.46 -12.83 -22.33
N LYS A 22 -10.16 -11.58 -22.65
CA LYS A 22 -8.77 -11.08 -22.74
C LYS A 22 -8.38 -10.51 -21.37
N THR A 23 -7.29 -11.00 -20.79
CA THR A 23 -6.73 -10.47 -19.56
C THR A 23 -5.25 -10.16 -19.75
N ILE A 24 -4.72 -9.27 -18.89
CA ILE A 24 -3.27 -9.06 -18.78
C ILE A 24 -2.83 -9.89 -17.59
N GLY A 25 -1.89 -10.78 -17.81
CA GLY A 25 -1.32 -11.64 -16.77
C GLY A 25 0.19 -11.71 -16.86
N SER A 26 0.83 -12.01 -15.74
CA SER A 26 2.23 -12.40 -15.66
C SER A 26 2.33 -13.88 -15.38
N ASN A 27 3.35 -14.51 -15.95
CA ASN A 27 3.80 -15.83 -15.54
C ASN A 27 4.94 -15.66 -14.53
N GLU A 28 5.00 -16.53 -13.53
CA GLU A 28 6.07 -16.53 -12.53
C GLU A 28 7.46 -16.68 -13.14
N ILE A 29 7.58 -17.48 -14.19
CA ILE A 29 8.84 -17.69 -14.95
C ILE A 29 9.31 -16.37 -15.56
N ASP A 30 8.40 -15.57 -16.15
CA ASP A 30 8.74 -14.27 -16.73
C ASP A 30 9.20 -13.28 -15.64
N VAL A 31 8.58 -13.35 -14.46
CA VAL A 31 8.97 -12.53 -13.31
C VAL A 31 10.37 -12.92 -12.83
N MET A 32 10.65 -14.22 -12.66
CA MET A 32 11.97 -14.71 -12.27
C MET A 32 13.06 -14.29 -13.27
N ALA A 33 12.81 -14.48 -14.58
CA ALA A 33 13.74 -14.07 -15.64
C ALA A 33 14.01 -12.55 -15.62
N ALA A 34 12.99 -11.74 -15.33
CA ALA A 34 13.16 -10.29 -15.20
C ALA A 34 14.01 -9.91 -13.97
N PHE A 35 13.89 -10.63 -12.85
CA PHE A 35 14.75 -10.43 -11.68
C PHE A 35 16.20 -10.83 -11.98
N GLU A 36 16.42 -11.95 -12.67
CA GLU A 36 17.76 -12.36 -13.09
C GLU A 36 18.40 -11.29 -13.99
N ALA A 37 17.69 -10.84 -15.03
CA ALA A 37 18.16 -9.78 -15.90
C ALA A 37 18.48 -8.48 -15.12
N ALA A 38 17.66 -8.10 -14.15
CA ALA A 38 17.88 -6.93 -13.31
C ALA A 38 19.12 -7.08 -12.41
N ILE A 39 19.39 -8.28 -11.92
CA ILE A 39 20.60 -8.59 -11.13
C ILE A 39 21.84 -8.51 -12.02
N ASP A 40 21.79 -9.09 -13.22
CA ASP A 40 22.91 -9.09 -14.19
C ASP A 40 23.20 -7.67 -14.71
N ASP A 41 22.17 -6.84 -14.92
CA ASP A 41 22.31 -5.43 -15.30
C ASP A 41 22.85 -4.55 -14.14
N GLY A 42 22.91 -5.08 -12.92
CA GLY A 42 23.47 -4.38 -11.76
C GLY A 42 22.62 -3.19 -11.29
N VAL A 43 21.29 -3.32 -11.29
CA VAL A 43 20.41 -2.26 -10.79
C VAL A 43 20.58 -2.05 -9.28
N ASP A 44 20.36 -0.84 -8.79
CA ASP A 44 20.47 -0.53 -7.35
C ASP A 44 19.21 -0.88 -6.55
N VAL A 45 18.03 -0.75 -7.19
CA VAL A 45 16.71 -0.93 -6.56
C VAL A 45 15.74 -1.50 -7.57
N ILE A 46 14.92 -2.46 -7.16
CA ILE A 46 13.82 -3.01 -7.96
C ILE A 46 12.49 -2.48 -7.43
N ASN A 47 11.69 -1.87 -8.33
CA ASN A 47 10.28 -1.56 -8.08
C ASN A 47 9.40 -2.66 -8.64
N TYR A 48 8.75 -3.43 -7.76
CA TYR A 48 7.85 -4.52 -8.11
C TYR A 48 6.41 -4.15 -7.73
N SER A 49 5.72 -3.42 -8.63
CA SER A 49 4.35 -2.95 -8.41
C SER A 49 3.29 -4.01 -8.73
N GLN A 50 3.62 -5.28 -8.53
CA GLN A 50 2.70 -6.40 -8.64
C GLN A 50 2.45 -7.02 -7.26
N ALA A 51 1.30 -7.66 -7.10
CA ALA A 51 0.97 -8.44 -5.92
C ALA A 51 0.92 -9.91 -6.32
N SER A 52 1.84 -10.72 -5.80
CA SER A 52 1.73 -12.17 -5.89
C SER A 52 0.65 -12.65 -4.93
N ASN A 53 -0.13 -13.64 -5.34
CA ASN A 53 -1.02 -14.34 -4.42
C ASN A 53 -0.18 -15.03 -3.34
N ASN A 54 -0.69 -15.03 -2.11
CA ASN A 54 -0.02 -15.55 -0.92
C ASN A 54 0.20 -17.08 -0.97
N SER A 55 1.05 -17.55 -1.88
CA SER A 55 1.64 -18.89 -1.76
C SER A 55 2.60 -18.93 -0.56
N ALA A 56 2.84 -20.10 -0.03
CA ALA A 56 3.82 -20.28 1.05
C ALA A 56 5.18 -19.71 0.63
N TYR A 57 5.90 -19.01 1.52
CA TYR A 57 7.18 -18.34 1.23
C TYR A 57 8.17 -19.16 0.42
N LEU A 58 8.10 -20.46 0.58
CA LEU A 58 9.13 -21.39 0.14
C LEU A 58 8.86 -21.98 -1.24
N ASP A 59 7.60 -21.89 -1.71
CA ASP A 59 7.18 -22.46 -3.00
C ASP A 59 6.85 -21.38 -4.04
N ASP A 60 7.33 -20.15 -3.80
CA ASP A 60 7.04 -18.97 -4.64
C ASP A 60 8.32 -18.48 -5.30
N GLY A 61 8.41 -18.61 -6.62
CA GLY A 61 9.55 -18.16 -7.41
C GLY A 61 9.84 -16.67 -7.25
N THR A 62 8.81 -15.84 -7.00
CA THR A 62 9.00 -14.41 -6.66
C THR A 62 9.75 -14.26 -5.33
N GLY A 63 9.45 -15.10 -4.34
CA GLY A 63 10.17 -15.14 -3.06
C GLY A 63 11.66 -15.46 -3.26
N ILE A 64 11.97 -16.47 -4.05
CA ILE A 64 13.33 -16.89 -4.39
C ILE A 64 14.05 -15.77 -5.15
N ALA A 65 13.45 -15.23 -6.20
CA ALA A 65 14.05 -14.19 -7.03
C ALA A 65 14.36 -12.89 -6.24
N THR A 66 13.43 -12.46 -5.38
CA THR A 66 13.63 -11.29 -4.51
C THR A 66 14.69 -11.52 -3.44
N PHE A 67 14.85 -12.75 -2.94
CA PHE A 67 15.94 -13.12 -2.04
C PHE A 67 17.30 -13.03 -2.73
N HIS A 68 17.40 -13.51 -3.97
CA HIS A 68 18.62 -13.42 -4.76
C HIS A 68 18.97 -11.97 -5.09
N ALA A 69 17.99 -11.12 -5.40
CA ALA A 69 18.20 -9.69 -5.55
C ALA A 69 18.78 -9.07 -4.25
N MET A 70 18.19 -9.39 -3.09
CA MET A 70 18.67 -8.93 -1.77
C MET A 70 20.11 -9.40 -1.50
N LYS A 71 20.44 -10.66 -1.80
CA LYS A 71 21.79 -11.23 -1.67
C LYS A 71 22.82 -10.47 -2.50
N ASN A 72 22.42 -9.94 -3.66
CA ASN A 72 23.25 -9.09 -4.52
C ASN A 72 23.19 -7.59 -4.15
N GLY A 73 22.65 -7.24 -2.98
CA GLY A 73 22.61 -5.86 -2.51
C GLY A 73 21.51 -4.99 -3.13
N ILE A 74 20.54 -5.61 -3.82
CA ILE A 74 19.44 -4.95 -4.52
C ILE A 74 18.18 -5.04 -3.66
N LEU A 75 17.67 -3.89 -3.19
CA LEU A 75 16.44 -3.87 -2.40
C LEU A 75 15.23 -3.92 -3.33
N THR A 76 14.38 -4.94 -3.14
CA THR A 76 13.08 -5.00 -3.79
C THR A 76 12.03 -4.27 -2.95
N ILE A 77 11.35 -3.30 -3.56
CA ILE A 77 10.18 -2.62 -3.02
C ILE A 77 8.95 -3.12 -3.76
N ALA A 78 7.95 -3.62 -3.03
CA ALA A 78 6.78 -4.25 -3.63
C ALA A 78 5.46 -3.70 -3.07
N GLY A 79 4.41 -3.72 -3.89
CA GLY A 79 3.07 -3.32 -3.45
C GLY A 79 2.46 -4.32 -2.48
N ALA A 80 1.79 -3.85 -1.42
CA ALA A 80 1.11 -4.72 -0.46
C ALA A 80 -0.16 -5.37 -1.03
N GLY A 81 -0.62 -4.95 -2.21
CA GLY A 81 -1.83 -5.45 -2.87
C GLY A 81 -3.04 -4.52 -2.69
N ASN A 82 -4.06 -4.76 -3.52
CA ASN A 82 -5.27 -3.94 -3.60
C ASN A 82 -6.54 -4.73 -3.23
N SER A 83 -6.42 -5.63 -2.26
CA SER A 83 -7.51 -6.52 -1.80
C SER A 83 -8.06 -6.13 -0.41
N GLY A 84 -7.76 -4.89 0.05
CA GLY A 84 -8.30 -4.35 1.29
C GLY A 84 -9.81 -4.05 1.23
N PRO A 85 -10.41 -3.61 2.34
CA PRO A 85 -9.82 -3.35 3.66
C PRO A 85 -9.75 -4.59 4.57
N ASN A 86 -10.12 -5.76 4.10
CA ASN A 86 -10.18 -6.98 4.91
C ASN A 86 -8.80 -7.36 5.46
N ALA A 87 -8.78 -7.86 6.70
CA ALA A 87 -7.58 -8.34 7.35
C ALA A 87 -6.99 -9.58 6.63
N GLY A 88 -5.66 -9.71 6.68
CA GLY A 88 -4.96 -10.86 6.11
C GLY A 88 -4.85 -10.85 4.59
N THR A 89 -5.05 -9.70 3.94
CA THR A 89 -4.99 -9.56 2.48
C THR A 89 -3.65 -9.06 1.96
N ALA A 90 -2.70 -8.72 2.85
CA ALA A 90 -1.39 -8.24 2.46
C ALA A 90 -0.63 -9.27 1.62
N ALA A 91 -0.03 -8.81 0.53
CA ALA A 91 0.81 -9.59 -0.39
C ALA A 91 2.29 -9.19 -0.25
N ASN A 92 3.19 -9.90 -0.96
CA ASN A 92 4.64 -9.66 -0.93
C ASN A 92 5.21 -9.66 0.50
N ASN A 93 4.86 -10.70 1.25
CA ASN A 93 5.06 -10.78 2.69
C ASN A 93 6.48 -11.22 3.12
N TYR A 94 7.43 -11.33 2.19
CA TYR A 94 8.80 -11.78 2.47
C TYR A 94 9.54 -10.78 3.36
N PRO A 95 10.30 -11.25 4.38
CA PRO A 95 10.99 -10.33 5.30
C PRO A 95 12.13 -9.55 4.66
N TRP A 96 12.70 -10.00 3.54
CA TRP A 96 13.73 -9.29 2.77
C TRP A 96 13.17 -8.27 1.75
N VAL A 97 11.86 -8.28 1.49
CA VAL A 97 11.17 -7.31 0.63
C VAL A 97 10.58 -6.19 1.48
N LEU A 98 10.59 -4.95 0.98
CA LEU A 98 9.88 -3.83 1.58
C LEU A 98 8.50 -3.70 0.95
N SER A 99 7.46 -4.11 1.69
CA SER A 99 6.06 -4.10 1.25
C SER A 99 5.38 -2.78 1.59
N VAL A 100 4.70 -2.17 0.62
CA VAL A 100 4.18 -0.80 0.70
C VAL A 100 2.66 -0.76 0.59
N GLY A 101 2.00 -0.26 1.62
CA GLY A 101 0.59 0.10 1.61
C GLY A 101 0.33 1.45 0.94
N ALA A 102 -0.92 1.75 0.63
CA ALA A 102 -1.33 2.98 -0.04
C ALA A 102 -2.19 3.88 0.84
N SER A 103 -1.85 5.16 0.88
CA SER A 103 -2.60 6.21 1.56
C SER A 103 -2.73 7.45 0.69
N THR A 104 -3.54 8.42 1.14
CA THR A 104 -3.67 9.71 0.44
C THR A 104 -2.42 10.57 0.59
N ILE A 105 -2.39 11.64 -0.18
CA ILE A 105 -1.49 12.78 -0.04
C ILE A 105 -2.34 14.01 0.33
N ASP A 106 -1.73 15.07 0.84
CA ASP A 106 -2.40 16.33 1.22
C ASP A 106 -2.84 17.19 0.02
N ARG A 107 -3.08 16.55 -1.10
CA ARG A 107 -3.58 17.17 -2.33
C ARG A 107 -4.87 16.49 -2.77
N VAL A 108 -5.86 17.30 -3.10
CA VAL A 108 -7.13 16.84 -3.65
C VAL A 108 -7.42 17.57 -4.95
N PHE A 109 -7.86 16.82 -5.93
CA PHE A 109 -8.43 17.36 -7.16
C PHE A 109 -9.95 17.35 -7.02
N SER A 110 -10.57 18.52 -7.12
CA SER A 110 -12.02 18.67 -6.97
C SER A 110 -12.62 19.43 -8.13
N ALA A 111 -13.80 19.03 -8.58
CA ALA A 111 -14.64 19.81 -9.47
C ALA A 111 -15.66 20.63 -8.64
N HIS A 112 -15.97 21.86 -9.04
CA HIS A 112 -16.91 22.73 -8.32
C HIS A 112 -18.36 22.32 -8.61
N GLY A 113 -19.17 22.33 -7.55
CA GLY A 113 -20.62 22.05 -7.60
C GLY A 113 -21.15 21.38 -6.34
N THR A 114 -20.42 20.50 -5.77
CA THR A 114 -20.51 19.79 -4.48
C THR A 114 -19.18 19.10 -4.28
N ARG A 115 -18.72 18.83 -3.06
CA ARG A 115 -17.41 18.24 -2.78
C ARG A 115 -17.30 16.83 -3.40
N PHE A 116 -16.86 16.74 -4.65
CA PHE A 116 -16.62 15.46 -5.33
C PHE A 116 -15.12 15.29 -5.57
N TYR A 117 -14.58 14.16 -5.21
CA TYR A 117 -13.21 13.73 -5.49
C TYR A 117 -13.19 13.15 -6.89
N ASP A 118 -12.83 13.96 -7.87
CA ASP A 118 -12.47 13.47 -9.21
C ASP A 118 -11.93 14.60 -10.09
N PHE A 119 -11.31 14.46 -11.11
CA PHE A 119 -10.41 13.70 -11.92
C PHE A 119 -10.18 14.44 -13.25
N VAL A 120 -9.03 14.37 -13.83
CA VAL A 120 -8.57 15.03 -15.05
C VAL A 120 -9.58 14.92 -16.19
N SER A 121 -10.38 15.95 -16.41
CA SER A 121 -11.00 16.24 -17.68
C SER A 121 -10.06 17.16 -18.48
N LYS A 122 -9.78 16.80 -19.72
CA LYS A 122 -8.96 17.59 -20.65
C LYS A 122 -9.71 18.77 -21.27
N VAL A 123 -10.98 18.93 -20.96
CA VAL A 123 -11.84 19.92 -21.61
C VAL A 123 -12.25 20.96 -20.60
N ASP A 124 -12.03 22.24 -20.92
CA ASP A 124 -12.75 23.33 -20.29
C ASP A 124 -14.23 23.11 -20.51
N VAL A 125 -14.92 22.57 -19.50
CA VAL A 125 -16.36 22.40 -19.55
C VAL A 125 -16.97 23.72 -19.18
N PRO A 126 -17.81 24.33 -20.04
CA PRO A 126 -18.55 25.53 -19.70
C PRO A 126 -19.38 25.28 -18.43
N SER A 127 -19.61 26.34 -17.65
CA SER A 127 -20.48 26.31 -16.46
C SER A 127 -21.98 26.15 -16.82
N GLU A 128 -22.30 25.60 -17.99
CA GLU A 128 -23.65 25.32 -18.43
C GLU A 128 -24.30 24.20 -17.65
N LEU A 129 -25.56 24.35 -17.34
CA LEU A 129 -26.38 23.33 -16.70
C LEU A 129 -26.92 22.37 -17.75
N TYR A 130 -26.64 21.09 -17.60
CA TYR A 130 -27.14 20.03 -18.45
C TYR A 130 -28.19 19.19 -17.72
N PRO A 131 -29.23 18.72 -18.41
CA PRO A 131 -30.21 17.80 -17.82
C PRO A 131 -29.53 16.52 -17.32
N LEU A 132 -29.96 16.04 -16.16
CA LEU A 132 -29.57 14.74 -15.62
C LEU A 132 -30.52 13.66 -16.14
N ILE A 133 -29.99 12.48 -16.41
CA ILE A 133 -30.78 11.26 -16.66
C ILE A 133 -30.12 10.06 -15.98
N THR A 134 -30.89 9.27 -15.23
CA THR A 134 -30.37 8.03 -14.66
C THR A 134 -30.27 6.93 -15.71
N GLY A 135 -29.35 5.98 -15.56
CA GLY A 135 -29.27 4.83 -16.45
C GLY A 135 -30.59 4.04 -16.51
N ALA A 136 -31.31 3.94 -15.38
CA ALA A 136 -32.64 3.31 -15.34
C ALA A 136 -33.65 4.01 -16.25
N ASP A 137 -33.71 5.36 -16.25
CA ASP A 137 -34.61 6.15 -17.09
C ASP A 137 -34.18 6.20 -18.55
N ALA A 138 -32.86 6.10 -18.78
CA ALA A 138 -32.25 6.04 -20.11
C ALA A 138 -32.34 4.67 -20.77
N ARG A 139 -33.00 3.72 -20.15
CA ARG A 139 -33.09 2.32 -20.60
C ARG A 139 -33.73 2.17 -21.98
N ILE A 140 -33.16 1.28 -22.80
CA ILE A 140 -33.77 0.76 -24.00
C ILE A 140 -35.02 -0.07 -23.63
N SER A 141 -36.06 -0.03 -24.45
CA SER A 141 -37.24 -0.87 -24.27
C SER A 141 -36.83 -2.36 -24.26
N GLY A 142 -37.26 -3.08 -23.21
CA GLY A 142 -36.93 -4.49 -23.01
C GLY A 142 -35.62 -4.82 -22.31
N ALA A 143 -34.71 -3.84 -22.09
CA ALA A 143 -33.51 -4.08 -21.31
C ALA A 143 -33.80 -4.20 -19.79
N ASN A 144 -32.93 -4.89 -19.04
CA ASN A 144 -33.05 -5.03 -17.61
C ASN A 144 -32.76 -3.68 -16.91
N VAL A 145 -33.57 -3.33 -15.92
CA VAL A 145 -33.40 -2.09 -15.12
C VAL A 145 -32.06 -2.07 -14.40
N SER A 146 -31.64 -3.22 -13.85
CA SER A 146 -30.36 -3.34 -13.15
C SER A 146 -29.19 -3.05 -14.10
N ASP A 147 -29.18 -3.66 -15.30
CA ASP A 147 -28.12 -3.49 -16.28
C ASP A 147 -28.05 -2.04 -16.78
N ALA A 148 -29.20 -1.41 -16.97
CA ALA A 148 -29.27 -0.02 -17.37
C ALA A 148 -28.82 0.93 -16.23
N SER A 149 -29.15 0.63 -14.97
CA SER A 149 -28.66 1.41 -13.81
C SER A 149 -27.15 1.36 -13.69
N LEU A 150 -26.52 0.25 -14.11
CA LEU A 150 -25.08 0.07 -14.17
C LEU A 150 -24.45 0.65 -15.45
N CYS A 151 -25.25 1.21 -16.35
CA CYS A 151 -24.85 1.69 -17.66
C CYS A 151 -24.08 0.63 -18.47
N GLN A 152 -24.55 -0.60 -18.45
CA GLN A 152 -23.94 -1.68 -19.23
C GLN A 152 -24.16 -1.49 -20.74
N GLY A 153 -23.20 -1.95 -21.53
CA GLY A 153 -23.29 -1.88 -23.00
C GLY A 153 -24.56 -2.54 -23.52
N GLY A 154 -25.27 -1.87 -24.45
CA GLY A 154 -26.52 -2.37 -25.02
C GLY A 154 -27.78 -2.15 -24.18
N SER A 155 -27.68 -1.54 -22.99
CA SER A 155 -28.83 -1.25 -22.12
C SER A 155 -29.33 0.20 -22.18
N ILE A 156 -28.56 1.12 -22.76
CA ILE A 156 -28.79 2.57 -22.77
C ILE A 156 -29.28 3.07 -24.13
N ASP A 157 -30.35 3.86 -24.11
CA ASP A 157 -30.97 4.48 -25.29
C ASP A 157 -30.27 5.82 -25.61
N VAL A 158 -29.54 5.85 -26.72
CA VAL A 158 -28.79 7.01 -27.21
C VAL A 158 -29.68 8.25 -27.34
N THR A 159 -30.93 8.07 -27.81
CA THR A 159 -31.85 9.19 -28.04
C THR A 159 -32.28 9.90 -26.77
N LYS A 160 -32.26 9.18 -25.64
CA LYS A 160 -32.60 9.73 -24.34
C LYS A 160 -31.40 10.43 -23.66
N VAL A 161 -30.16 10.04 -24.00
CA VAL A 161 -28.93 10.45 -23.31
C VAL A 161 -28.23 11.61 -24.00
N THR A 162 -28.30 11.71 -25.31
CA THR A 162 -27.60 12.75 -26.09
C THR A 162 -27.83 14.15 -25.49
N GLY A 163 -26.73 14.86 -25.21
CA GLY A 163 -26.72 16.20 -24.64
C GLY A 163 -27.03 16.28 -23.14
N LYS A 164 -27.05 15.16 -22.43
CA LYS A 164 -27.32 15.09 -20.99
C LYS A 164 -26.14 14.54 -20.21
N ILE A 165 -26.16 14.69 -18.90
CA ILE A 165 -25.26 13.99 -17.97
C ILE A 165 -25.93 12.68 -17.56
N LEU A 166 -25.26 11.54 -17.85
CA LEU A 166 -25.73 10.20 -17.50
C LEU A 166 -25.29 9.81 -16.09
N VAL A 167 -26.25 9.39 -15.25
CA VAL A 167 -25.99 8.94 -13.88
C VAL A 167 -26.01 7.41 -13.82
N CYS A 168 -24.87 6.80 -13.50
CA CYS A 168 -24.67 5.36 -13.41
C CYS A 168 -24.40 4.91 -11.97
N ARG A 169 -24.76 3.67 -11.63
CA ARG A 169 -24.45 3.06 -10.32
C ARG A 169 -23.36 1.99 -10.46
N ASN A 170 -22.69 1.66 -9.36
CA ASN A 170 -21.80 0.50 -9.26
C ASN A 170 -22.60 -0.76 -8.87
N ALA A 171 -22.09 -1.94 -9.22
CA ALA A 171 -22.70 -3.23 -8.91
C ALA A 171 -22.38 -3.76 -7.50
N GLY A 172 -21.95 -2.92 -6.57
CA GLY A 172 -21.55 -3.35 -5.20
C GLY A 172 -20.21 -4.11 -5.15
N ARG A 173 -19.38 -3.98 -6.18
CA ARG A 173 -18.03 -4.54 -6.26
C ARG A 173 -17.04 -3.42 -6.60
N ILE A 174 -15.85 -3.46 -5.99
CA ILE A 174 -14.73 -2.60 -6.42
C ILE A 174 -14.12 -3.23 -7.69
N VAL A 175 -14.72 -2.96 -8.85
CA VAL A 175 -14.15 -3.34 -10.13
C VAL A 175 -13.94 -2.05 -10.92
N ALA A 176 -12.70 -1.57 -10.90
CA ALA A 176 -12.29 -0.38 -11.64
C ALA A 176 -12.68 -0.41 -13.14
N LYS A 177 -12.88 -1.60 -13.69
CA LYS A 177 -13.31 -1.81 -15.06
C LYS A 177 -14.77 -1.38 -15.31
N ASP A 178 -15.64 -1.46 -14.30
CA ASP A 178 -17.07 -1.13 -14.46
C ASP A 178 -17.24 0.38 -14.71
N GLU A 179 -16.54 1.21 -14.01
CA GLU A 179 -16.52 2.67 -14.14
C GLU A 179 -16.01 3.12 -15.52
N THR A 180 -14.88 2.53 -15.96
CA THR A 180 -14.33 2.80 -17.30
C THR A 180 -15.28 2.38 -18.41
N LEU A 181 -15.89 1.19 -18.32
CA LEU A 181 -16.84 0.71 -19.31
C LEU A 181 -18.11 1.57 -19.34
N ALA A 182 -18.66 1.97 -18.20
CA ALA A 182 -19.80 2.87 -18.12
C ALA A 182 -19.49 4.21 -18.81
N SER A 183 -18.26 4.74 -18.64
CA SER A 183 -17.84 5.99 -19.29
C SER A 183 -17.75 5.86 -20.82
N VAL A 184 -17.36 4.70 -21.33
CA VAL A 184 -17.38 4.42 -22.78
C VAL A 184 -18.82 4.39 -23.28
N VAL A 185 -19.72 3.71 -22.56
CA VAL A 185 -21.16 3.69 -22.91
C VAL A 185 -21.76 5.10 -22.90
N ALA A 186 -21.43 5.92 -21.89
CA ALA A 186 -21.88 7.30 -21.82
C ALA A 186 -21.39 8.13 -23.02
N ARG A 187 -20.11 8.03 -23.39
CA ARG A 187 -19.56 8.69 -24.58
C ARG A 187 -20.27 8.25 -25.85
N ASP A 188 -20.43 6.95 -26.04
CA ASP A 188 -21.02 6.37 -27.25
C ASP A 188 -22.53 6.70 -27.35
N ALA A 189 -23.19 6.96 -26.21
CA ALA A 189 -24.54 7.46 -26.12
C ALA A 189 -24.66 9.00 -26.30
N GLY A 190 -23.55 9.73 -26.53
CA GLY A 190 -23.56 11.16 -26.73
C GLY A 190 -23.82 11.97 -25.45
N ALA A 191 -23.54 11.40 -24.28
CA ALA A 191 -23.57 12.13 -23.01
C ALA A 191 -22.52 13.24 -23.00
N VAL A 192 -22.84 14.40 -22.44
CA VAL A 192 -21.88 15.50 -22.21
C VAL A 192 -21.01 15.25 -20.99
N GLY A 193 -21.43 14.34 -20.11
CA GLY A 193 -20.70 13.91 -18.92
C GLY A 193 -21.36 12.72 -18.27
N MET A 194 -20.68 12.13 -17.30
CA MET A 194 -21.18 11.02 -16.49
C MET A 194 -20.99 11.30 -15.00
N ILE A 195 -21.96 10.87 -14.19
CA ILE A 195 -21.81 10.75 -12.76
C ILE A 195 -21.87 9.27 -12.40
N PHE A 196 -20.83 8.76 -11.76
CA PHE A 196 -20.77 7.37 -11.34
C PHE A 196 -20.86 7.28 -9.82
N VAL A 197 -21.83 6.51 -9.30
CA VAL A 197 -22.13 6.44 -7.87
C VAL A 197 -21.78 5.06 -7.34
N TYR A 198 -20.93 5.02 -6.31
CA TYR A 198 -20.60 3.77 -5.63
C TYR A 198 -21.71 3.32 -4.67
N GLU A 199 -21.87 2.01 -4.50
CA GLU A 199 -22.78 1.44 -3.50
C GLU A 199 -22.15 1.41 -2.10
N GLU A 200 -23.00 1.35 -1.08
CA GLU A 200 -22.65 1.40 0.34
C GLU A 200 -21.54 0.42 0.77
N LYS A 201 -21.52 -0.79 0.17
CA LYS A 201 -20.55 -1.84 0.50
C LYS A 201 -19.08 -1.47 0.20
N ILE A 202 -18.85 -0.43 -0.58
CA ILE A 202 -17.50 0.03 -0.94
C ILE A 202 -16.99 1.05 0.07
N GLY A 203 -17.86 1.53 0.94
CA GLY A 203 -17.59 2.57 1.94
C GLY A 203 -17.36 3.94 1.31
N ASP A 204 -17.17 4.96 2.15
CA ASP A 204 -16.76 6.31 1.71
C ASP A 204 -15.26 6.37 1.37
N GLY A 205 -14.68 5.20 1.06
CA GLY A 205 -13.26 5.04 0.74
C GLY A 205 -12.93 5.50 -0.67
N PHE A 206 -11.65 5.72 -0.88
CA PHE A 206 -11.09 6.20 -2.14
C PHE A 206 -11.33 5.19 -3.25
N THR A 207 -11.91 5.68 -4.32
CA THR A 207 -12.12 4.93 -5.55
C THR A 207 -10.80 4.72 -6.28
N LEU A 208 -10.69 3.62 -7.03
CA LEU A 208 -9.55 3.42 -7.91
C LEU A 208 -9.73 4.38 -9.10
N SER A 209 -8.96 5.46 -9.13
CA SER A 209 -8.97 6.40 -10.25
C SER A 209 -8.68 5.71 -11.56
N GLN A 210 -9.58 5.85 -12.51
CA GLN A 210 -9.52 5.21 -13.82
C GLN A 210 -9.58 6.24 -14.95
N PHE A 211 -9.23 5.79 -16.15
CA PHE A 211 -9.49 6.55 -17.37
C PHE A 211 -10.99 6.56 -17.67
N HIS A 212 -11.55 7.74 -17.92
CA HIS A 212 -12.91 7.91 -18.37
C HIS A 212 -12.96 8.43 -19.80
N ALA A 213 -13.84 7.88 -20.59
CA ALA A 213 -14.01 8.24 -22.00
C ALA A 213 -14.82 9.54 -22.19
N VAL A 214 -15.51 10.02 -21.16
CA VAL A 214 -16.28 11.27 -21.09
C VAL A 214 -15.98 11.94 -19.74
N ASN A 215 -16.24 13.23 -19.62
CA ASN A 215 -16.11 13.95 -18.34
C ASN A 215 -16.92 13.24 -17.27
N THR A 216 -16.25 12.74 -16.24
CA THR A 216 -16.87 11.89 -15.23
C THR A 216 -16.60 12.42 -13.83
N ILE A 217 -17.63 12.41 -12.98
CA ILE A 217 -17.54 12.59 -11.54
C ILE A 217 -17.89 11.28 -10.88
N VAL A 218 -17.08 10.86 -9.92
CA VAL A 218 -17.32 9.67 -9.11
C VAL A 218 -17.76 10.09 -7.72
N LEU A 219 -18.87 9.54 -7.24
CA LEU A 219 -19.46 9.88 -5.96
C LEU A 219 -19.38 8.72 -4.98
N SER A 220 -19.17 9.06 -3.70
CA SER A 220 -19.40 8.16 -2.60
C SER A 220 -20.89 7.74 -2.55
N TYR A 221 -21.18 6.64 -1.85
CA TYR A 221 -22.57 6.24 -1.60
C TYR A 221 -23.41 7.38 -1.00
N LYS A 222 -22.90 8.03 0.05
CA LYS A 222 -23.58 9.12 0.76
C LYS A 222 -23.86 10.33 -0.14
N ASP A 223 -22.89 10.74 -0.94
CA ASP A 223 -23.08 11.86 -1.88
C ASP A 223 -24.03 11.46 -3.01
N GLY A 224 -23.98 10.19 -3.43
CA GLY A 224 -24.90 9.61 -4.39
C GLY A 224 -26.36 9.60 -3.90
N GLU A 225 -26.61 9.25 -2.64
CA GLU A 225 -27.96 9.30 -2.06
C GLU A 225 -28.50 10.74 -2.04
N THR A 226 -27.62 11.73 -1.79
CA THR A 226 -27.98 13.16 -1.89
C THR A 226 -28.35 13.53 -3.33
N LEU A 227 -27.58 13.06 -4.31
CA LEU A 227 -27.87 13.28 -5.73
C LEU A 227 -29.21 12.63 -6.15
N PHE A 228 -29.45 11.38 -5.76
CA PHE A 228 -30.71 10.69 -6.09
C PHE A 228 -31.91 11.33 -5.41
N SER A 229 -31.76 11.81 -4.19
CA SER A 229 -32.79 12.58 -3.50
C SER A 229 -33.15 13.87 -4.27
N TYR A 230 -32.13 14.58 -4.79
CA TYR A 230 -32.33 15.75 -5.64
C TYR A 230 -33.04 15.38 -6.96
N ILE A 231 -32.56 14.34 -7.67
CA ILE A 231 -33.18 13.87 -8.92
C ILE A 231 -34.67 13.54 -8.71
N ASN A 232 -34.99 12.82 -7.63
CA ASN A 232 -36.36 12.40 -7.32
C ASN A 232 -37.27 13.55 -6.89
N SER A 233 -36.73 14.59 -6.30
CA SER A 233 -37.50 15.76 -5.83
C SER A 233 -37.70 16.83 -6.90
N THR A 234 -36.99 16.75 -8.04
CA THR A 234 -36.93 17.80 -9.05
C THR A 234 -37.50 17.31 -10.38
N ARG A 235 -38.46 18.05 -10.95
CA ARG A 235 -39.13 17.67 -12.21
C ARG A 235 -38.19 17.69 -13.42
N THR A 236 -37.20 18.59 -13.39
CA THR A 236 -36.18 18.75 -14.45
C THR A 236 -34.79 18.88 -13.78
N PRO A 237 -34.24 17.78 -13.29
CA PRO A 237 -32.94 17.85 -12.60
C PRO A 237 -31.83 18.22 -13.58
N THR A 238 -30.98 19.15 -13.17
CA THR A 238 -29.84 19.64 -13.95
C THR A 238 -28.58 19.65 -13.11
N ALA A 239 -27.42 19.52 -13.74
CA ALA A 239 -26.12 19.66 -13.10
C ALA A 239 -25.10 20.24 -14.09
N SER A 240 -24.00 20.75 -13.56
CA SER A 240 -22.80 21.08 -14.34
C SER A 240 -21.62 20.27 -13.82
N ILE A 241 -20.70 19.93 -14.71
CA ILE A 241 -19.39 19.36 -14.37
C ILE A 241 -18.38 20.45 -14.66
N SER A 242 -17.78 21.04 -13.61
CA SER A 242 -16.76 22.09 -13.76
C SER A 242 -15.37 21.50 -14.02
N GLY A 243 -14.44 22.34 -14.47
CA GLY A 243 -13.02 21.99 -14.55
C GLY A 243 -12.44 21.63 -13.18
N VAL A 244 -11.40 20.81 -13.21
CA VAL A 244 -10.73 20.31 -11.99
C VAL A 244 -9.92 21.42 -11.33
N THR A 245 -10.12 21.63 -10.03
CA THR A 245 -9.28 22.48 -9.19
C THR A 245 -8.35 21.63 -8.34
N ASN A 246 -7.12 22.11 -8.13
CA ASN A 246 -6.12 21.44 -7.30
C ASN A 246 -6.03 22.16 -5.96
N THR A 247 -6.36 21.47 -4.87
CA THR A 247 -6.25 21.97 -3.50
C THR A 247 -5.11 21.26 -2.79
N LEU A 248 -4.16 22.04 -2.27
CA LEU A 248 -3.01 21.55 -1.48
C LEU A 248 -3.23 21.81 0.02
N GLY A 249 -2.51 21.06 0.85
CA GLY A 249 -2.56 21.19 2.30
C GLY A 249 -3.86 20.69 2.92
N VAL A 250 -4.52 19.74 2.27
CA VAL A 250 -5.77 19.12 2.77
C VAL A 250 -5.51 18.36 4.07
N LYS A 251 -6.41 18.53 5.02
CA LYS A 251 -6.37 17.91 6.36
C LYS A 251 -7.67 17.16 6.68
N PRO A 252 -7.60 16.01 7.38
CA PRO A 252 -6.40 15.26 7.74
C PRO A 252 -5.79 14.55 6.53
N SER A 253 -4.46 14.39 6.52
CA SER A 253 -3.72 13.60 5.52
C SER A 253 -2.40 13.11 6.11
N PRO A 254 -1.98 11.83 5.86
CA PRO A 254 -2.66 10.85 5.01
C PRO A 254 -3.85 10.16 5.69
N ILE A 255 -4.72 9.56 4.87
CA ILE A 255 -5.75 8.59 5.24
C ILE A 255 -5.48 7.30 4.46
N MET A 256 -5.70 6.13 5.05
CA MET A 256 -5.46 4.86 4.36
C MET A 256 -6.44 4.65 3.21
N GLY A 257 -5.94 4.16 2.06
CA GLY A 257 -6.80 3.72 0.96
C GLY A 257 -7.62 2.48 1.34
N SER A 258 -8.91 2.44 1.02
CA SER A 258 -9.79 1.30 1.32
C SER A 258 -9.33 0.02 0.63
N PHE A 259 -8.86 0.14 -0.60
CA PHE A 259 -8.34 -0.97 -1.40
C PHE A 259 -7.00 -1.51 -0.89
N SER A 260 -6.21 -0.70 -0.16
CA SER A 260 -4.88 -1.12 0.31
C SER A 260 -5.00 -2.36 1.18
N SER A 261 -4.31 -3.43 0.82
CA SER A 261 -4.32 -4.69 1.56
C SER A 261 -3.81 -4.51 2.99
N ARG A 262 -4.30 -5.34 3.88
CA ARG A 262 -4.06 -5.28 5.34
C ARG A 262 -3.33 -6.53 5.83
N GLY A 263 -2.49 -6.35 6.87
CA GLY A 263 -2.06 -7.45 7.73
C GLY A 263 -3.22 -8.07 8.54
N PRO A 264 -2.95 -9.05 9.37
CA PRO A 264 -1.63 -9.65 9.60
C PRO A 264 -1.13 -10.46 8.41
N ASN A 265 0.19 -10.65 8.35
CA ASN A 265 0.81 -11.56 7.40
C ASN A 265 0.32 -13.00 7.68
N GLN A 266 -0.37 -13.59 6.70
CA GLN A 266 -0.99 -14.91 6.86
C GLN A 266 0.06 -16.03 6.94
N ASN A 267 1.19 -15.89 6.23
CA ASN A 267 2.25 -16.89 6.23
C ASN A 267 3.06 -16.83 7.52
N ASN A 268 3.25 -15.65 8.07
CA ASN A 268 4.00 -15.44 9.31
C ASN A 268 3.54 -14.19 10.07
N PRO A 269 2.58 -14.31 10.96
CA PRO A 269 2.12 -13.18 11.77
C PRO A 269 3.19 -12.54 12.69
N GLY A 270 4.34 -13.22 12.87
CA GLY A 270 5.51 -12.67 13.56
C GLY A 270 6.26 -11.57 12.78
N ILE A 271 5.90 -11.34 11.52
CA ILE A 271 6.44 -10.27 10.67
C ILE A 271 5.32 -9.31 10.29
N LEU A 272 5.44 -8.06 10.73
CA LEU A 272 4.48 -7.01 10.36
C LEU A 272 4.51 -6.76 8.86
N LYS A 273 3.34 -6.77 8.22
CA LYS A 273 3.10 -6.39 6.83
C LYS A 273 1.76 -5.63 6.73
N PRO A 274 1.69 -4.59 5.86
CA PRO A 274 2.80 -3.99 5.10
C PRO A 274 3.90 -3.41 6.02
N ASP A 275 5.07 -3.06 5.45
CA ASP A 275 6.18 -2.48 6.21
C ASP A 275 5.97 -0.98 6.49
N VAL A 276 5.49 -0.26 5.46
CA VAL A 276 5.18 1.19 5.50
C VAL A 276 3.99 1.50 4.60
N THR A 277 3.49 2.73 4.68
CA THR A 277 2.57 3.28 3.69
C THR A 277 3.16 4.52 3.02
N ALA A 278 2.74 4.77 1.78
CA ALA A 278 3.19 5.90 0.97
C ALA A 278 2.03 6.44 0.09
N PRO A 279 2.17 7.62 -0.54
CA PRO A 279 1.15 8.16 -1.42
C PRO A 279 0.79 7.19 -2.55
N GLY A 280 -0.46 6.75 -2.60
CA GLY A 280 -0.95 5.78 -3.57
C GLY A 280 -2.39 6.04 -4.02
N VAL A 281 -3.00 7.16 -3.60
CA VAL A 281 -4.34 7.59 -3.99
C VAL A 281 -4.23 8.87 -4.82
N ASP A 282 -4.85 8.89 -5.98
CA ASP A 282 -4.91 10.01 -6.91
C ASP A 282 -3.52 10.56 -7.27
N ILE A 283 -2.67 9.68 -7.73
CA ILE A 283 -1.29 10.00 -8.11
C ILE A 283 -1.20 10.33 -9.59
N LEU A 284 -0.78 11.55 -9.89
CA LEU A 284 -0.47 11.95 -11.26
C LEU A 284 0.78 11.21 -11.75
N ALA A 285 0.63 10.43 -12.80
CA ALA A 285 1.67 9.58 -13.35
C ALA A 285 1.77 9.74 -14.87
N ALA A 286 2.92 9.37 -15.44
CA ALA A 286 3.08 9.24 -16.89
C ALA A 286 2.25 8.05 -17.40
N CYS A 287 1.58 8.26 -18.53
CA CYS A 287 0.74 7.25 -19.17
C CYS A 287 1.03 7.18 -20.67
N PRO A 288 0.88 5.98 -21.29
CA PRO A 288 1.00 5.83 -22.74
C PRO A 288 -0.08 6.66 -23.47
N PRO A 289 0.27 7.63 -24.28
CA PRO A 289 -0.70 8.51 -24.96
C PRO A 289 -1.57 7.74 -25.97
N GLU A 290 -1.08 6.62 -26.50
CA GLU A 290 -1.82 5.76 -27.42
C GLU A 290 -3.05 5.09 -26.77
N ILE A 291 -2.98 4.88 -25.43
CA ILE A 291 -4.07 4.25 -24.66
C ILE A 291 -4.96 5.32 -24.00
N PHE A 292 -4.32 6.35 -23.42
CA PHE A 292 -5.00 7.34 -22.56
C PHE A 292 -5.27 8.67 -23.26
N GLN A 293 -4.86 8.84 -24.53
CA GLN A 293 -4.91 10.11 -25.27
C GLN A 293 -4.27 11.28 -24.51
N SER A 294 -3.40 10.97 -23.56
CA SER A 294 -2.67 11.90 -22.71
C SER A 294 -1.36 11.28 -22.26
N SER A 295 -0.31 12.10 -22.16
CA SER A 295 0.97 11.68 -21.60
C SER A 295 0.94 11.53 -20.08
N TYR A 296 -0.12 11.99 -19.44
CA TYR A 296 -0.32 11.89 -17.98
C TYR A 296 -1.74 11.42 -17.68
N CYS A 297 -1.84 10.62 -16.65
CA CYS A 297 -3.14 10.23 -16.09
C CYS A 297 -3.02 10.09 -14.57
N MET A 298 -4.17 10.05 -13.92
CA MET A 298 -4.21 9.79 -12.50
C MET A 298 -4.33 8.28 -12.27
N LYS A 299 -3.69 7.79 -11.24
CA LYS A 299 -3.69 6.39 -10.86
C LYS A 299 -3.81 6.24 -9.35
N THR A 300 -4.57 5.23 -8.94
CA THR A 300 -4.72 4.83 -7.55
C THR A 300 -4.35 3.36 -7.39
N GLY A 301 -3.59 3.02 -6.37
CA GLY A 301 -3.15 1.65 -6.08
C GLY A 301 -1.88 1.61 -5.22
N THR A 302 -1.62 0.48 -4.59
CA THR A 302 -0.31 0.22 -3.97
C THR A 302 0.81 0.22 -5.00
N SER A 303 0.48 -0.02 -6.28
CA SER A 303 1.40 0.13 -7.41
C SER A 303 1.92 1.55 -7.59
N MET A 304 1.20 2.58 -7.09
CA MET A 304 1.62 3.99 -7.10
C MET A 304 2.38 4.35 -5.83
N ALA A 305 2.07 3.72 -4.72
CA ALA A 305 2.79 3.90 -3.46
C ALA A 305 4.22 3.31 -3.54
N THR A 306 4.36 2.16 -4.18
CA THR A 306 5.63 1.43 -4.33
C THR A 306 6.74 2.28 -4.98
N PRO A 307 6.55 2.94 -6.13
CA PRO A 307 7.60 3.76 -6.75
C PRO A 307 7.96 5.02 -5.95
N HIS A 308 7.08 5.52 -5.07
CA HIS A 308 7.46 6.56 -4.12
C HIS A 308 8.56 6.06 -3.19
N VAL A 309 8.40 4.86 -2.64
CA VAL A 309 9.39 4.26 -1.73
C VAL A 309 10.63 3.81 -2.49
N ALA A 310 10.50 3.31 -3.72
CA ALA A 310 11.65 2.98 -4.57
C ALA A 310 12.51 4.21 -4.85
N GLY A 311 11.89 5.35 -5.13
CA GLY A 311 12.61 6.63 -5.28
C GLY A 311 13.33 7.07 -4.00
N ILE A 312 12.72 6.87 -2.82
CA ILE A 312 13.37 7.14 -1.53
C ILE A 312 14.58 6.19 -1.34
N ALA A 313 14.41 4.90 -1.59
CA ALA A 313 15.48 3.91 -1.47
C ALA A 313 16.66 4.23 -2.41
N ALA A 314 16.38 4.65 -3.65
CA ALA A 314 17.41 5.07 -4.60
C ALA A 314 18.19 6.32 -4.12
N LEU A 315 17.50 7.28 -3.50
CA LEU A 315 18.17 8.44 -2.90
C LEU A 315 19.05 8.04 -1.72
N ILE A 316 18.55 7.18 -0.82
CA ILE A 316 19.33 6.66 0.31
C ILE A 316 20.56 5.91 -0.21
N LYS A 317 20.40 5.01 -1.18
CA LYS A 317 21.50 4.24 -1.79
C LYS A 317 22.55 5.16 -2.42
N LYS A 318 22.13 6.29 -3.01
CA LYS A 318 23.05 7.28 -3.56
C LYS A 318 23.88 8.01 -2.50
N VAL A 319 23.28 8.31 -1.34
CA VAL A 319 23.97 9.00 -0.25
C VAL A 319 24.80 8.02 0.60
N HIS A 320 24.31 6.80 0.74
CA HIS A 320 24.92 5.74 1.54
C HIS A 320 25.12 4.47 0.66
N PRO A 321 26.05 4.48 -0.30
CA PRO A 321 26.25 3.40 -1.25
C PRO A 321 26.68 2.07 -0.61
N ASP A 322 27.26 2.15 0.57
CA ASP A 322 27.76 1.04 1.41
C ASP A 322 26.65 0.39 2.28
N TRP A 323 25.45 0.98 2.35
CA TRP A 323 24.40 0.41 3.17
C TRP A 323 23.81 -0.87 2.55
N SER A 324 23.57 -1.84 3.42
CA SER A 324 22.85 -3.06 3.07
C SER A 324 21.39 -2.77 2.72
N THR A 325 20.73 -3.72 2.04
CA THR A 325 19.28 -3.66 1.78
C THR A 325 18.47 -3.57 3.08
N ALA A 326 18.91 -4.28 4.13
CA ALA A 326 18.28 -4.25 5.45
C ALA A 326 18.44 -2.89 6.13
N ALA A 327 19.61 -2.25 6.04
CA ALA A 327 19.85 -0.92 6.59
C ALA A 327 18.96 0.13 5.91
N ILE A 328 18.85 0.11 4.57
CA ILE A 328 17.96 1.01 3.81
C ILE A 328 16.50 0.78 4.21
N LYS A 329 16.07 -0.48 4.25
CA LYS A 329 14.72 -0.85 4.70
C LYS A 329 14.44 -0.37 6.11
N SER A 330 15.38 -0.59 7.04
CA SER A 330 15.27 -0.14 8.42
C SER A 330 15.14 1.38 8.51
N ALA A 331 15.97 2.13 7.80
CA ALA A 331 15.92 3.59 7.78
C ALA A 331 14.52 4.11 7.35
N ILE A 332 13.93 3.51 6.31
CA ILE A 332 12.60 3.88 5.84
C ILE A 332 11.52 3.53 6.86
N MET A 333 11.59 2.33 7.46
CA MET A 333 10.60 1.87 8.44
C MET A 333 10.65 2.64 9.75
N THR A 334 11.84 2.79 10.35
CA THR A 334 11.98 3.33 11.70
C THR A 334 11.75 4.83 11.80
N THR A 335 11.82 5.54 10.66
CA THR A 335 11.56 6.99 10.58
C THR A 335 10.16 7.33 10.07
N ALA A 336 9.37 6.32 9.68
CA ALA A 336 7.99 6.51 9.25
C ALA A 336 7.08 7.00 10.39
N SER A 337 6.08 7.83 10.06
CA SER A 337 5.17 8.45 11.04
C SER A 337 3.82 7.76 11.06
N PRO A 338 3.32 7.35 12.24
CA PRO A 338 1.94 6.87 12.39
C PRO A 338 0.92 8.02 12.52
N LEU A 339 1.39 9.28 12.40
CA LEU A 339 0.56 10.48 12.57
C LEU A 339 0.33 11.17 11.23
N ASP A 340 -0.85 11.77 11.11
CA ASP A 340 -1.25 12.64 10.00
C ASP A 340 -0.67 14.06 10.12
N ASN A 341 -1.08 14.97 9.22
CA ASN A 341 -0.63 16.36 9.19
C ASN A 341 -1.33 17.29 10.20
N ASP A 342 -2.25 16.75 11.02
CA ASP A 342 -2.80 17.40 12.22
C ASP A 342 -2.13 16.88 13.50
N GLY A 343 -1.18 15.94 13.39
CA GLY A 343 -0.53 15.29 14.54
C GLY A 343 -1.38 14.24 15.23
N MET A 344 -2.48 13.82 14.60
CA MET A 344 -3.38 12.77 15.09
C MET A 344 -3.02 11.43 14.45
N PRO A 345 -3.43 10.28 15.02
CA PRO A 345 -3.24 8.98 14.38
C PRO A 345 -3.79 8.96 12.96
N ILE A 346 -3.06 8.30 12.04
CA ILE A 346 -3.54 8.10 10.67
C ILE A 346 -4.90 7.39 10.72
N ARG A 347 -5.90 7.94 10.04
CA ARG A 347 -7.25 7.39 9.97
C ARG A 347 -7.34 6.25 8.96
N ASP A 348 -8.23 5.29 9.27
CA ASP A 348 -8.61 4.28 8.27
C ASP A 348 -9.53 4.90 7.20
N SER A 349 -9.75 4.16 6.13
CA SER A 349 -10.52 4.56 4.96
C SER A 349 -11.97 4.97 5.27
N ASN A 350 -12.55 4.45 6.36
CA ASN A 350 -13.87 4.86 6.84
C ASN A 350 -13.89 6.28 7.44
N LYS A 351 -12.72 6.92 7.62
CA LYS A 351 -12.51 8.27 8.19
C LYS A 351 -13.01 8.47 9.62
N THR A 352 -13.54 7.43 10.26
CA THR A 352 -14.12 7.50 11.62
C THR A 352 -13.29 6.76 12.66
N SER A 353 -12.49 5.79 12.25
CA SER A 353 -11.58 5.03 13.12
C SER A 353 -10.11 5.27 12.77
N ASP A 354 -9.26 5.12 13.77
CA ASP A 354 -7.82 5.12 13.58
C ASP A 354 -7.38 3.84 12.85
N ALA A 355 -6.44 4.00 11.94
CA ALA A 355 -5.80 2.86 11.29
C ALA A 355 -4.83 2.17 12.26
N THR A 356 -4.63 0.87 12.06
CA THR A 356 -3.68 0.08 12.84
C THR A 356 -2.37 -0.14 12.07
N PRO A 357 -1.30 -0.62 12.72
CA PRO A 357 -0.08 -1.04 12.04
C PRO A 357 -0.32 -2.07 10.92
N PHE A 358 -1.40 -2.84 10.96
CA PHE A 358 -1.77 -3.73 9.84
C PHE A 358 -2.22 -2.98 8.58
N ALA A 359 -2.56 -1.70 8.70
CA ALA A 359 -2.90 -0.86 7.56
C ALA A 359 -1.67 -0.09 7.03
N TYR A 360 -0.93 0.57 7.94
CA TYR A 360 0.15 1.50 7.56
C TYR A 360 1.57 0.98 7.84
N GLY A 361 1.72 -0.23 8.40
CA GLY A 361 3.02 -0.77 8.79
C GLY A 361 3.66 0.01 9.93
N SER A 362 4.88 0.52 9.71
CA SER A 362 5.56 1.43 10.63
C SER A 362 5.02 2.87 10.56
N GLY A 363 4.27 3.21 9.50
CA GLY A 363 3.69 4.54 9.30
C GLY A 363 3.86 5.04 7.86
N HIS A 364 3.48 6.31 7.64
CA HIS A 364 3.71 7.00 6.37
C HIS A 364 5.18 7.44 6.26
N VAL A 365 5.77 7.18 5.09
CA VAL A 365 7.20 7.44 4.85
C VAL A 365 7.58 8.91 5.04
N LYS A 366 8.75 9.15 5.62
CA LYS A 366 9.36 10.47 5.85
C LYS A 366 10.75 10.50 5.18
N PRO A 367 10.85 10.85 3.90
CA PRO A 367 12.08 10.72 3.11
C PRO A 367 13.29 11.40 3.75
N ASN A 368 13.14 12.63 4.23
CA ASN A 368 14.22 13.40 4.83
C ASN A 368 14.76 12.75 6.11
N MET A 369 13.88 12.17 6.93
CA MET A 369 14.28 11.48 8.16
C MET A 369 14.98 10.15 7.82
N ALA A 370 14.56 9.47 6.76
CA ALA A 370 15.17 8.21 6.34
C ALA A 370 16.59 8.38 5.76
N MET A 371 16.96 9.59 5.33
CA MET A 371 18.32 9.91 4.87
C MET A 371 19.34 9.99 6.03
N ASP A 372 18.88 10.29 7.24
CA ASP A 372 19.71 10.41 8.45
C ASP A 372 18.95 9.80 9.65
N PRO A 373 18.82 8.45 9.72
CA PRO A 373 17.99 7.78 10.73
C PRO A 373 18.68 7.64 12.09
N GLY A 374 19.99 7.90 12.20
CA GLY A 374 20.82 7.71 13.39
C GLY A 374 21.17 6.24 13.63
N LEU A 375 20.17 5.37 13.82
CA LEU A 375 20.36 3.93 14.02
C LEU A 375 19.58 3.10 13.02
N VAL A 376 20.11 1.90 12.69
CA VAL A 376 19.43 0.93 11.82
C VAL A 376 19.46 -0.47 12.41
N TYR A 377 18.43 -1.25 12.13
CA TYR A 377 18.39 -2.70 12.28
C TYR A 377 19.03 -3.31 11.03
N ASP A 378 20.28 -3.72 11.14
CA ASP A 378 21.01 -4.30 10.01
C ASP A 378 20.96 -5.84 10.06
N MET A 379 20.86 -6.45 8.90
CA MET A 379 20.80 -7.90 8.71
C MET A 379 21.54 -8.29 7.42
N ASN A 380 22.05 -9.50 7.40
CA ASN A 380 22.69 -10.10 6.23
C ASN A 380 21.93 -11.32 5.72
N GLN A 381 22.37 -11.93 4.63
CA GLN A 381 21.72 -13.10 4.01
C GLN A 381 21.55 -14.29 4.97
N TYR A 382 22.46 -14.48 5.93
CA TYR A 382 22.40 -15.59 6.87
C TYR A 382 21.32 -15.39 7.94
N ASP A 383 21.04 -14.14 8.33
CA ASP A 383 19.93 -13.84 9.22
C ASP A 383 18.59 -14.24 8.58
N TYR A 384 18.42 -13.98 7.27
CA TYR A 384 17.25 -14.40 6.52
C TYR A 384 17.20 -15.90 6.27
N LEU A 385 18.34 -16.56 6.01
CA LEU A 385 18.40 -18.02 5.91
C LEU A 385 18.04 -18.69 7.24
N ASN A 386 18.52 -18.16 8.38
CA ASN A 386 18.14 -18.62 9.72
C ASN A 386 16.63 -18.47 9.96
N PHE A 387 16.04 -17.37 9.47
CA PHE A 387 14.59 -17.18 9.52
C PHE A 387 13.85 -18.25 8.70
N ILE A 388 14.30 -18.54 7.48
CA ILE A 388 13.74 -19.62 6.65
C ILE A 388 13.82 -20.97 7.37
N CYS A 389 14.92 -21.24 8.07
CA CYS A 389 15.11 -22.48 8.85
C CYS A 389 14.14 -22.64 10.03
N ALA A 390 13.53 -21.55 10.52
CA ALA A 390 12.52 -21.63 11.59
C ALA A 390 11.17 -22.23 11.09
N TYR A 391 10.98 -22.21 9.78
CA TYR A 391 9.87 -22.92 9.12
C TYR A 391 10.50 -24.20 8.54
N PRO A 392 10.00 -25.42 8.85
CA PRO A 392 10.62 -26.63 8.35
C PRO A 392 10.50 -26.68 6.82
N PRO A 393 11.53 -26.26 6.08
CA PRO A 393 11.53 -26.35 4.64
C PRO A 393 11.78 -27.80 4.27
N GLU A 394 11.20 -28.26 3.19
CA GLU A 394 11.75 -29.41 2.51
C GLU A 394 13.21 -29.12 2.16
N SER A 395 14.07 -30.11 2.26
CA SER A 395 15.53 -29.94 2.10
C SER A 395 15.96 -29.35 0.74
N THR A 396 15.10 -29.42 -0.26
CA THR A 396 15.26 -28.85 -1.60
C THR A 396 15.13 -27.33 -1.60
N THR A 397 14.14 -26.79 -0.89
CA THR A 397 13.80 -25.36 -0.87
C THR A 397 14.93 -24.50 -0.27
N LEU A 398 15.56 -24.96 0.82
CA LEU A 398 16.69 -24.23 1.41
C LEU A 398 17.89 -24.08 0.45
N LYS A 399 18.10 -25.07 -0.45
CA LYS A 399 19.17 -25.01 -1.45
C LYS A 399 18.91 -23.95 -2.50
N GLU A 400 17.65 -23.73 -2.89
CA GLU A 400 17.25 -22.72 -3.85
C GLU A 400 17.55 -21.31 -3.33
N PHE A 401 17.30 -21.06 -2.05
CA PHE A 401 17.65 -19.79 -1.42
C PHE A 401 19.14 -19.61 -1.19
N SER A 402 19.81 -20.62 -0.64
CA SER A 402 21.22 -20.49 -0.24
C SER A 402 22.18 -20.51 -1.42
N GLN A 403 21.86 -21.26 -2.50
CA GLN A 403 22.78 -21.59 -3.60
C GLN A 403 24.14 -22.16 -3.12
N GLN A 404 24.26 -22.47 -1.84
CA GLN A 404 25.45 -22.99 -1.19
C GLN A 404 25.13 -24.36 -0.59
N HIS A 405 25.76 -25.38 -1.08
CA HIS A 405 25.61 -26.75 -0.57
C HIS A 405 26.09 -26.90 0.89
N SER A 406 26.84 -25.92 1.41
CA SER A 406 27.45 -25.95 2.73
C SER A 406 26.65 -25.28 3.83
N TYR A 407 25.59 -24.48 3.50
CA TYR A 407 24.79 -23.83 4.53
C TYR A 407 23.96 -24.87 5.28
N LYS A 408 24.00 -24.78 6.61
CA LYS A 408 23.22 -25.64 7.52
C LYS A 408 22.43 -24.77 8.49
N CYS A 409 21.17 -25.14 8.68
CA CYS A 409 20.34 -24.50 9.70
C CYS A 409 20.97 -24.59 11.09
N PRO A 410 20.85 -23.51 11.89
CA PRO A 410 21.27 -23.56 13.30
C PRO A 410 20.41 -24.59 14.07
N ARG A 411 20.97 -25.19 15.11
CA ARG A 411 20.26 -26.19 15.96
C ARG A 411 19.00 -25.61 16.62
N SER A 412 19.02 -24.31 16.91
CA SER A 412 17.88 -23.55 17.44
C SER A 412 17.92 -22.14 16.92
N PHE A 413 16.78 -21.61 16.56
CA PHE A 413 16.58 -20.20 16.17
C PHE A 413 15.30 -19.71 16.83
N ASN A 414 15.41 -18.68 17.68
CA ASN A 414 14.25 -18.03 18.26
C ASN A 414 13.78 -16.93 17.31
N ILE A 415 12.62 -17.12 16.70
CA ILE A 415 12.06 -16.16 15.75
C ILE A 415 11.78 -14.79 16.36
N LEU A 416 11.56 -14.72 17.67
CA LEU A 416 11.41 -13.45 18.39
C LEU A 416 12.68 -12.59 18.36
N ASP A 417 13.86 -13.22 18.17
CA ASP A 417 15.15 -12.54 18.09
C ASP A 417 15.56 -12.16 16.65
N PHE A 418 14.69 -12.43 15.66
CA PHE A 418 14.91 -11.97 14.29
C PHE A 418 14.96 -10.43 14.24
N ASN A 419 16.06 -9.86 13.75
CA ASN A 419 16.39 -8.44 13.89
C ASN A 419 15.56 -7.50 12.99
N TYR A 420 14.26 -7.77 12.88
CA TYR A 420 13.32 -6.98 12.09
C TYR A 420 12.98 -5.65 12.77
N PRO A 421 12.77 -4.55 12.00
CA PRO A 421 12.47 -3.23 12.57
C PRO A 421 11.14 -3.12 13.34
N SER A 422 10.24 -4.10 13.20
CA SER A 422 9.04 -4.24 14.03
C SER A 422 9.19 -5.43 14.99
N ILE A 423 8.39 -5.42 16.04
CA ILE A 423 8.38 -6.46 17.07
C ILE A 423 6.97 -7.06 17.12
N SER A 424 6.84 -8.31 16.71
CA SER A 424 5.54 -8.99 16.65
C SER A 424 5.61 -10.28 17.47
N ILE A 425 4.77 -10.38 18.50
CA ILE A 425 4.71 -11.53 19.41
C ILE A 425 3.31 -12.14 19.30
N VAL A 426 3.23 -13.22 18.56
CA VAL A 426 2.00 -14.03 18.44
C VAL A 426 2.09 -15.24 19.38
N ASN A 427 0.96 -15.72 19.84
CA ASN A 427 0.87 -16.78 20.86
C ASN A 427 1.53 -16.39 22.19
N PHE A 428 1.39 -15.12 22.61
CA PHE A 428 1.94 -14.60 23.85
C PHE A 428 1.29 -15.30 25.06
N THR A 429 2.13 -15.83 25.95
CA THR A 429 1.71 -16.63 27.13
C THR A 429 1.91 -15.89 28.46
N GLY A 430 2.04 -14.57 28.42
CA GLY A 430 2.22 -13.71 29.62
C GLY A 430 3.64 -13.27 29.85
N ASN A 431 4.64 -13.93 29.27
CA ASN A 431 6.04 -13.55 29.34
C ASN A 431 6.72 -13.74 27.99
N ALA A 432 7.55 -12.77 27.58
CA ALA A 432 8.41 -12.90 26.40
C ALA A 432 9.68 -12.04 26.57
N ILE A 433 10.79 -12.54 26.03
CA ILE A 433 12.03 -11.80 25.90
C ILE A 433 12.36 -11.71 24.42
N VAL A 434 12.58 -10.50 23.94
CA VAL A 434 12.91 -10.20 22.55
C VAL A 434 14.26 -9.52 22.51
N THR A 435 15.21 -10.07 21.76
CA THR A 435 16.53 -9.47 21.57
C THR A 435 16.60 -8.74 20.23
N ARG A 436 17.20 -7.56 20.19
CA ARG A 436 17.44 -6.77 18.98
C ARG A 436 18.83 -6.17 18.98
N LYS A 437 19.33 -5.88 17.78
CA LYS A 437 20.62 -5.23 17.55
C LYS A 437 20.40 -3.95 16.77
N LEU A 438 20.97 -2.83 17.25
CA LEU A 438 20.99 -1.57 16.54
C LEU A 438 22.43 -1.20 16.18
N LYS A 439 22.62 -0.77 14.94
CA LYS A 439 23.88 -0.28 14.41
C LYS A 439 23.81 1.24 14.31
N ASN A 440 24.80 1.94 14.85
CA ASN A 440 24.92 3.38 14.68
C ASN A 440 25.44 3.71 13.28
N VAL A 441 24.67 4.46 12.51
CA VAL A 441 25.07 4.93 11.17
C VAL A 441 25.38 6.43 11.14
N GLY A 442 25.19 7.10 12.29
CA GLY A 442 25.50 8.50 12.53
C GLY A 442 26.78 8.74 13.35
N PRO A 443 26.96 9.95 13.88
CA PRO A 443 28.02 10.27 14.83
C PRO A 443 27.82 9.54 16.17
N PRO A 444 28.81 9.59 17.10
CA PRO A 444 28.62 9.15 18.48
C PRO A 444 27.39 9.81 19.10
N GLY A 445 26.62 9.05 19.88
CA GLY A 445 25.37 9.55 20.44
C GLY A 445 24.81 8.66 21.54
N THR A 446 23.93 9.22 22.35
CA THR A 446 23.24 8.53 23.43
C THR A 446 21.75 8.50 23.16
N TYR A 447 21.17 7.30 23.05
CA TYR A 447 19.76 7.09 22.78
C TYR A 447 19.03 6.61 24.02
N VAL A 448 17.90 7.26 24.34
CA VAL A 448 17.01 6.87 25.44
C VAL A 448 15.69 6.31 24.85
N PRO A 449 15.08 5.30 25.51
CA PRO A 449 13.85 4.70 25.01
C PRO A 449 12.63 5.45 25.54
N ARG A 450 11.63 5.62 24.66
CA ARG A 450 10.23 5.87 25.03
C ARG A 450 9.41 4.67 24.62
N ILE A 451 8.61 4.15 25.54
CA ILE A 451 7.77 2.98 25.32
C ILE A 451 6.31 3.41 25.44
N GLU A 452 5.52 3.05 24.44
CA GLU A 452 4.06 3.06 24.47
C GLU A 452 3.63 1.59 24.47
N PRO A 453 3.37 0.99 25.65
CA PRO A 453 3.12 -0.45 25.72
C PRO A 453 1.74 -0.78 25.14
N PRO A 454 1.56 -1.95 24.51
CA PRO A 454 0.23 -2.44 24.17
C PRO A 454 -0.66 -2.53 25.43
N PRO A 455 -1.97 -2.27 25.32
CA PRO A 455 -2.87 -2.32 26.48
C PRO A 455 -2.77 -3.63 27.26
N GLY A 456 -2.59 -3.55 28.58
CA GLY A 456 -2.46 -4.72 29.46
C GLY A 456 -1.08 -5.39 29.46
N VAL A 457 -0.10 -4.86 28.74
CA VAL A 457 1.27 -5.40 28.68
C VAL A 457 2.23 -4.43 29.36
N SER A 458 3.08 -4.91 30.25
CA SER A 458 4.20 -4.16 30.81
C SER A 458 5.46 -4.49 30.01
N ILE A 459 6.26 -3.47 29.68
CA ILE A 459 7.50 -3.62 28.90
C ILE A 459 8.67 -2.96 29.63
N MET A 460 9.75 -3.71 29.79
CA MET A 460 11.04 -3.21 30.25
C MET A 460 12.09 -3.38 29.17
N VAL A 461 12.99 -2.41 29.05
CA VAL A 461 14.10 -2.44 28.07
C VAL A 461 15.44 -2.43 28.80
N GLU A 462 16.35 -3.30 28.39
CA GLU A 462 17.70 -3.44 28.92
C GLU A 462 18.74 -3.46 27.78
N PRO A 463 19.77 -2.59 27.83
CA PRO A 463 19.98 -1.51 28.81
C PRO A 463 18.98 -0.35 28.61
N LYS A 464 18.75 0.45 29.65
CA LYS A 464 17.86 1.63 29.62
C LYS A 464 18.41 2.78 28.78
N THR A 465 19.65 2.69 28.30
CA THR A 465 20.30 3.71 27.48
C THR A 465 21.30 3.03 26.57
N LEU A 466 21.31 3.42 25.28
CA LEU A 466 22.28 2.96 24.31
C LEU A 466 23.32 4.08 24.10
N VAL A 467 24.58 3.82 24.43
CA VAL A 467 25.68 4.80 24.28
C VAL A 467 26.60 4.32 23.16
N PHE A 468 26.52 4.98 22.01
CA PHE A 468 27.39 4.71 20.86
C PHE A 468 28.59 5.66 20.90
N SER A 469 29.79 5.11 20.93
CA SER A 469 31.06 5.87 20.94
C SER A 469 31.60 6.14 19.53
N GLN A 470 31.12 5.41 18.52
CA GLN A 470 31.58 5.55 17.14
C GLN A 470 30.52 5.08 16.13
N LYS A 471 30.70 5.51 14.89
CA LYS A 471 29.95 4.97 13.73
C LYS A 471 30.23 3.47 13.59
N ASP A 472 29.26 2.74 13.06
CA ASP A 472 29.24 1.29 12.82
C ASP A 472 29.28 0.40 14.07
N GLN A 473 29.27 1.00 15.27
CA GLN A 473 29.12 0.26 16.51
C GLN A 473 27.73 -0.39 16.58
N ILE A 474 27.68 -1.64 17.04
CA ILE A 474 26.44 -2.39 17.24
C ILE A 474 26.22 -2.57 18.74
N ILE A 475 25.02 -2.27 19.20
CA ILE A 475 24.60 -2.53 20.57
C ILE A 475 23.37 -3.45 20.56
N VAL A 476 23.40 -4.45 21.44
CA VAL A 476 22.31 -5.39 21.67
C VAL A 476 21.46 -4.86 22.82
N PHE A 477 20.14 -4.94 22.67
CA PHE A 477 19.21 -4.66 23.75
C PHE A 477 18.10 -5.72 23.81
N LYS A 478 17.44 -5.80 24.95
CA LYS A 478 16.34 -6.74 25.19
C LYS A 478 15.08 -5.99 25.58
N LEU A 479 13.94 -6.47 25.10
CA LEU A 479 12.63 -6.12 25.62
C LEU A 479 12.12 -7.30 26.42
N ILE A 480 11.67 -7.04 27.64
CA ILE A 480 11.06 -8.01 28.53
C ILE A 480 9.59 -7.61 28.65
N LEU A 481 8.70 -8.44 28.12
CA LEU A 481 7.26 -8.21 28.13
C LEU A 481 6.61 -9.11 29.17
N THR A 482 5.71 -8.54 29.98
CA THR A 482 4.95 -9.28 30.99
C THR A 482 3.49 -8.83 30.96
N ALA A 483 2.55 -9.76 31.14
CA ALA A 483 1.14 -9.47 31.30
C ALA A 483 0.41 -10.60 32.05
N ASP A 484 -0.71 -10.25 32.68
CA ASP A 484 -1.66 -11.26 33.14
C ASP A 484 -2.52 -11.70 31.95
N ILE A 485 -2.26 -12.91 31.46
CA ILE A 485 -2.90 -13.47 30.27
C ILE A 485 -4.42 -13.62 30.42
N ASN A 486 -4.94 -13.70 31.65
CA ASN A 486 -6.37 -13.84 31.89
C ASN A 486 -7.16 -12.56 31.62
N HIS A 487 -6.50 -11.42 31.69
CA HIS A 487 -7.07 -10.10 31.46
C HIS A 487 -6.61 -9.48 30.12
N LEU A 488 -5.79 -10.20 29.34
CA LEU A 488 -5.32 -9.70 28.05
C LEU A 488 -6.34 -9.97 26.94
N SER A 489 -6.49 -9.01 26.04
CA SER A 489 -7.32 -9.18 24.84
C SER A 489 -6.82 -10.36 23.98
N THR A 490 -7.75 -11.13 23.43
CA THR A 490 -7.46 -12.18 22.44
C THR A 490 -7.22 -11.62 21.03
N ASP A 491 -7.58 -10.35 20.81
CA ASP A 491 -7.29 -9.64 19.58
C ASP A 491 -5.85 -9.10 19.57
N TYR A 492 -5.39 -8.65 18.40
CA TYR A 492 -4.12 -7.96 18.28
C TYR A 492 -4.16 -6.61 19.00
N ILE A 493 -3.17 -6.36 19.85
CA ILE A 493 -2.96 -5.11 20.55
C ILE A 493 -1.63 -4.50 20.14
N PHE A 494 -1.57 -3.17 20.11
CA PHE A 494 -0.48 -2.42 19.50
C PHE A 494 0.18 -1.46 20.49
N GLY A 495 1.47 -1.29 20.31
CA GLY A 495 2.32 -0.35 21.04
C GLY A 495 3.50 0.07 20.20
N SER A 496 4.45 0.76 20.81
CA SER A 496 5.70 1.15 20.14
C SER A 496 6.87 1.29 21.10
N LEU A 497 8.08 1.04 20.56
CA LEU A 497 9.36 1.43 21.14
C LEU A 497 9.98 2.51 20.28
N VAL A 498 10.43 3.60 20.89
CA VAL A 498 11.13 4.68 20.21
C VAL A 498 12.46 4.93 20.90
N TRP A 499 13.56 4.76 20.18
CA TRP A 499 14.87 5.24 20.62
C TRP A 499 15.11 6.64 20.05
N SER A 500 15.59 7.58 20.89
CA SER A 500 15.87 8.95 20.44
C SER A 500 17.09 9.54 21.16
N ASP A 501 17.86 10.34 20.41
CA ASP A 501 18.96 11.17 20.88
C ASP A 501 18.59 12.67 20.85
N ALA A 502 17.30 13.00 20.81
CA ALA A 502 16.69 14.31 20.59
C ALA A 502 16.73 14.83 19.13
N LYS A 503 17.62 14.33 18.28
CA LYS A 503 17.70 14.66 16.85
C LYS A 503 17.05 13.56 16.00
N HIS A 504 17.38 12.31 16.29
CA HIS A 504 16.92 11.15 15.56
C HIS A 504 15.82 10.42 16.31
N VAL A 505 14.92 9.79 15.56
CA VAL A 505 13.81 8.99 16.08
C VAL A 505 13.81 7.65 15.36
N VAL A 506 14.02 6.57 16.12
CA VAL A 506 14.08 5.20 15.63
C VAL A 506 12.92 4.43 16.24
N ARG A 507 11.77 4.41 15.52
CA ARG A 507 10.52 3.85 16.02
C ARG A 507 10.33 2.42 15.52
N SER A 508 9.96 1.52 16.44
CA SER A 508 9.58 0.14 16.15
C SER A 508 8.17 -0.13 16.65
N PRO A 509 7.21 -0.47 15.78
CA PRO A 509 5.90 -0.95 16.21
C PRO A 509 6.02 -2.24 17.02
N ILE A 510 5.20 -2.36 18.06
CA ILE A 510 5.06 -3.57 18.88
C ILE A 510 3.65 -4.12 18.69
N ILE A 511 3.56 -5.38 18.30
CA ILE A 511 2.31 -6.11 18.08
C ILE A 511 2.29 -7.31 19.00
N VAL A 512 1.23 -7.46 19.80
CA VAL A 512 1.05 -8.61 20.66
C VAL A 512 -0.31 -9.24 20.42
N LYS A 513 -0.33 -10.58 20.37
CA LYS A 513 -1.57 -11.36 20.38
C LYS A 513 -1.43 -12.48 21.39
N ALA A 514 -2.37 -12.53 22.34
CA ALA A 514 -2.42 -13.62 23.32
C ALA A 514 -2.63 -14.97 22.62
N LYS A 515 -2.08 -16.02 23.19
CA LYS A 515 -2.38 -17.40 22.79
C LYS A 515 -3.85 -17.66 23.09
N ASN A 516 -4.59 -18.14 22.09
CA ASN A 516 -5.97 -18.59 22.34
C ASN A 516 -5.95 -19.70 23.39
N LYS A 517 -6.91 -19.63 24.34
CA LYS A 517 -7.10 -20.61 25.41
C LYS A 517 -7.53 -21.96 24.84
#